data_a66de0bb0a5351b43fcbb3f9d89d791d
#
_entry.id   a66de0bb0a5351b43fcbb3f9d89d791d
#
_cell.length_a   1.000
_cell.length_b   1.000
_cell.length_c   1.000
_cell.angle_alpha   90.00
_cell.angle_beta   90.00
_cell.angle_gamma   90.00
#
_symmetry.space_group_name_H-M   'P 1'
#
loop_
_entity.id
_entity.type
_entity.pdbx_description
1 polymer ?
#
loop_
_entity_poly.entity_id
_entity_poly.type
_entity_poly.pdbx_seq_one_letter_code
_entity_poly.pdbx_strand_id
1 'polypeptide(L)'
;MIGLGTAINIGLIIAGSLCGLAFGRFMKENLKQTLMIVSGIIVLLLGMSGAMKYMLVIVNGSLQTTGPLLMIISMVVGAVIGEIIDLNHWITVFGDWVKARTGNAGDPKFTHAFITASLTFTVGAMGVLGSIQDGLTGNYQTLLLKGILDGIIVMVMVSSMGKGALFSFIPVGITQWLITAMAHIAAPLMTPSAIDNLSYVGSILIFCVGIDLIWPGKVRIANLLPAIFMAMGLTFLL
;
A
#
# COMPACT_ATOMS: atom_id res chain seq x y z
N MET A 1 24.28 -4.96 0.06
CA MET A 1 23.76 -6.33 0.27
C MET A 1 22.36 -6.36 -0.30
N ILE A 2 22.15 -7.12 -1.38
CA ILE A 2 20.85 -7.19 -2.07
C ILE A 2 19.80 -7.79 -1.12
N GLY A 3 18.60 -7.22 -1.07
CA GLY A 3 17.50 -7.64 -0.19
C GLY A 3 17.55 -7.05 1.23
N LEU A 4 18.58 -6.27 1.56
CA LEU A 4 18.71 -5.63 2.89
C LEU A 4 17.60 -4.61 3.13
N GLY A 5 17.22 -3.84 2.11
CA GLY A 5 16.16 -2.85 2.21
C GLY A 5 14.82 -3.45 2.59
N THR A 6 14.45 -4.56 1.97
CA THR A 6 13.22 -5.30 2.32
C THR A 6 13.28 -5.84 3.74
N ALA A 7 14.43 -6.42 4.16
CA ALA A 7 14.59 -6.92 5.52
C ALA A 7 14.46 -5.80 6.57
N ILE A 8 15.01 -4.62 6.30
CA ILE A 8 14.87 -3.44 7.16
C ILE A 8 13.41 -2.99 7.23
N ASN A 9 12.72 -2.88 6.09
CA ASN A 9 11.31 -2.48 6.07
C ASN A 9 10.44 -3.45 6.88
N ILE A 10 10.58 -4.76 6.66
CA ILE A 10 9.88 -5.79 7.45
C ILE A 10 10.18 -5.63 8.94
N GLY A 11 11.46 -5.47 9.30
CA GLY A 11 11.87 -5.28 10.69
C GLY A 11 11.22 -4.05 11.33
N LEU A 12 11.12 -2.93 10.62
CA LEU A 12 10.50 -1.71 11.10
C LEU A 12 8.96 -1.84 11.22
N ILE A 13 8.30 -2.54 10.29
CA ILE A 13 6.86 -2.86 10.41
C ILE A 13 6.62 -3.72 11.66
N ILE A 14 7.43 -4.76 11.89
CA ILE A 14 7.31 -5.62 13.06
C ILE A 14 7.56 -4.82 14.34
N ALA A 15 8.63 -4.04 14.41
CA ALA A 15 8.96 -3.22 15.57
C ALA A 15 7.86 -2.21 15.90
N GLY A 16 7.38 -1.45 14.89
CA GLY A 16 6.26 -0.53 15.03
C GLY A 16 4.98 -1.23 15.50
N SER A 17 4.71 -2.42 14.96
CA SER A 17 3.55 -3.22 15.37
C SER A 17 3.63 -3.70 16.82
N LEU A 18 4.80 -4.14 17.26
CA LEU A 18 5.00 -4.56 18.66
C LEU A 18 4.83 -3.37 19.62
N CYS A 19 5.36 -2.21 19.25
CA CYS A 19 5.09 -0.97 19.99
C CYS A 19 3.58 -0.67 20.01
N GLY A 20 2.90 -0.75 18.88
CA GLY A 20 1.45 -0.55 18.78
C GLY A 20 0.64 -1.51 19.65
N LEU A 21 1.02 -2.78 19.71
CA LEU A 21 0.38 -3.77 20.59
C LEU A 21 0.60 -3.43 22.08
N ALA A 22 1.80 -3.00 22.45
CA ALA A 22 2.12 -2.61 23.83
C ALA A 22 1.28 -1.39 24.25
N PHE A 23 1.27 -0.34 23.43
CA PHE A 23 0.48 0.87 23.70
C PHE A 23 -1.03 0.61 23.64
N GLY A 24 -1.50 -0.20 22.70
CA GLY A 24 -2.92 -0.51 22.50
C GLY A 24 -3.60 -1.16 23.71
N ARG A 25 -2.83 -1.85 24.57
CA ARG A 25 -3.35 -2.45 25.81
C ARG A 25 -3.82 -1.41 26.84
N PHE A 26 -3.24 -0.22 26.82
CA PHE A 26 -3.55 0.85 27.77
C PHE A 26 -4.57 1.84 27.20
N MET A 27 -4.99 1.69 25.95
CA MET A 27 -5.90 2.60 25.29
C MET A 27 -7.35 2.24 25.53
N LYS A 28 -8.15 3.26 25.91
CA LYS A 28 -9.62 3.15 25.96
C LYS A 28 -10.19 3.03 24.54
N GLU A 29 -11.34 2.38 24.39
CA GLU A 29 -11.96 2.12 23.08
C GLU A 29 -12.23 3.42 22.29
N ASN A 30 -12.68 4.49 22.96
CA ASN A 30 -12.87 5.79 22.31
C ASN A 30 -11.58 6.34 21.69
N LEU A 31 -10.42 6.15 22.38
CA LEU A 31 -9.13 6.58 21.84
C LEU A 31 -8.74 5.76 20.61
N LYS A 32 -8.98 4.44 20.63
CA LYS A 32 -8.72 3.58 19.46
C LYS A 32 -9.55 3.98 18.25
N GLN A 33 -10.85 4.29 18.45
CA GLN A 33 -11.72 4.78 17.39
C GLN A 33 -11.23 6.12 16.83
N THR A 34 -10.85 7.05 17.69
CA THR A 34 -10.28 8.35 17.26
C THR A 34 -8.99 8.13 16.46
N LEU A 35 -8.09 7.27 16.93
CA LEU A 35 -6.84 6.96 16.22
C LEU A 35 -7.09 6.28 14.87
N MET A 36 -8.11 5.44 14.76
CA MET A 36 -8.50 4.82 13.48
C MET A 36 -8.97 5.89 12.47
N ILE A 37 -9.81 6.82 12.90
CA ILE A 37 -10.25 7.94 12.05
C ILE A 37 -9.07 8.83 11.66
N VAL A 38 -8.20 9.18 12.61
CA VAL A 38 -6.99 9.99 12.36
C VAL A 38 -6.07 9.29 11.36
N SER A 39 -5.87 7.96 11.51
CA SER A 39 -5.10 7.17 10.53
C SER A 39 -5.73 7.23 9.14
N GLY A 40 -7.05 7.09 9.06
CA GLY A 40 -7.79 7.22 7.81
C GLY A 40 -7.58 8.60 7.15
N ILE A 41 -7.66 9.67 7.93
CA ILE A 41 -7.42 11.04 7.44
C ILE A 41 -5.98 11.20 6.94
N ILE A 42 -4.99 10.70 7.67
CA ILE A 42 -3.58 10.76 7.27
C ILE A 42 -3.37 10.01 5.95
N VAL A 43 -3.85 8.78 5.84
CA VAL A 43 -3.71 7.95 4.63
C VAL A 43 -4.45 8.59 3.45
N LEU A 44 -5.64 9.15 3.67
CA LEU A 44 -6.41 9.88 2.66
C LEU A 44 -5.64 11.09 2.13
N LEU A 45 -5.05 11.90 3.02
CA LEU A 45 -4.25 13.07 2.63
C LEU A 45 -2.97 12.67 1.91
N LEU A 46 -2.31 11.59 2.33
CA LEU A 46 -1.13 11.05 1.63
C LEU A 46 -1.49 10.59 0.22
N GLY A 47 -2.59 9.86 0.06
CA GLY A 47 -3.10 9.44 -1.24
C GLY A 47 -3.46 10.62 -2.13
N MET A 48 -4.18 11.62 -1.59
CA MET A 48 -4.54 12.83 -2.32
C MET A 48 -3.30 13.62 -2.74
N SER A 49 -2.36 13.85 -1.83
CA SER A 49 -1.11 14.56 -2.11
C SER A 49 -0.29 13.85 -3.21
N GLY A 50 -0.18 12.52 -3.13
CA GLY A 50 0.49 11.72 -4.14
C GLY A 50 -0.20 11.79 -5.50
N ALA A 51 -1.52 11.72 -5.56
CA ALA A 51 -2.28 11.85 -6.80
C ALA A 51 -2.13 13.25 -7.41
N MET A 52 -2.25 14.30 -6.60
CA MET A 52 -2.09 15.69 -7.05
C MET A 52 -0.70 15.97 -7.62
N LYS A 53 0.35 15.38 -7.05
CA LYS A 53 1.73 15.52 -7.54
C LYS A 53 1.87 15.12 -9.01
N TYR A 54 1.14 14.11 -9.46
CA TYR A 54 1.21 13.59 -10.82
C TYR A 54 0.10 14.11 -11.73
N MET A 55 -0.99 14.62 -11.15
CA MET A 55 -2.11 15.19 -11.88
C MET A 55 -1.90 16.65 -12.24
N LEU A 56 -1.08 17.39 -11.49
CA LEU A 56 -0.89 18.83 -11.63
C LEU A 56 0.46 19.16 -12.25
N VAL A 57 0.45 19.98 -13.29
CA VAL A 57 1.66 20.50 -13.95
C VAL A 57 1.56 22.00 -14.14
N ILE A 58 2.71 22.67 -14.12
CA ILE A 58 2.77 24.12 -14.43
C ILE A 58 3.19 24.26 -15.89
N VAL A 59 2.29 24.79 -16.72
CA VAL A 59 2.53 25.09 -18.13
C VAL A 59 2.36 26.57 -18.35
N ASN A 60 3.40 27.24 -18.86
CA ASN A 60 3.40 28.70 -19.11
C ASN A 60 2.93 29.53 -17.90
N GLY A 61 3.35 29.14 -16.67
CA GLY A 61 2.98 29.85 -15.44
C GLY A 61 1.56 29.60 -14.94
N SER A 62 0.78 28.75 -15.59
CA SER A 62 -0.56 28.35 -15.17
C SER A 62 -0.60 26.88 -14.72
N LEU A 63 -1.39 26.59 -13.68
CA LEU A 63 -1.60 25.24 -13.19
C LEU A 63 -2.59 24.53 -14.14
N GLN A 64 -2.18 23.39 -14.69
CA GLN A 64 -2.98 22.56 -15.58
C GLN A 64 -3.04 21.12 -15.05
N THR A 65 -4.06 20.36 -15.49
CA THR A 65 -4.18 18.93 -15.17
C THR A 65 -3.63 18.10 -16.31
N THR A 66 -2.90 17.04 -15.94
CA THR A 66 -2.39 16.04 -16.88
C THR A 66 -2.85 14.64 -16.47
N GLY A 67 -2.93 13.72 -17.43
CA GLY A 67 -3.23 12.31 -17.20
C GLY A 67 -4.67 11.95 -16.78
N PRO A 68 -5.72 12.79 -16.96
CA PRO A 68 -7.07 12.39 -16.55
C PRO A 68 -7.59 11.19 -17.34
N LEU A 69 -7.25 11.07 -18.61
CA LEU A 69 -7.65 9.93 -19.46
C LEU A 69 -7.00 8.62 -18.97
N LEU A 70 -5.71 8.66 -18.68
CA LEU A 70 -4.97 7.52 -18.10
C LEU A 70 -5.61 7.07 -16.78
N MET A 71 -5.91 8.02 -15.89
CA MET A 71 -6.56 7.74 -14.61
C MET A 71 -7.92 7.05 -14.82
N ILE A 72 -8.78 7.63 -15.65
CA ILE A 72 -10.13 7.11 -15.89
C ILE A 72 -10.07 5.69 -16.47
N ILE A 73 -9.28 5.49 -17.51
CA ILE A 73 -9.17 4.18 -18.18
C ILE A 73 -8.59 3.15 -17.20
N SER A 74 -7.50 3.49 -16.51
CA SER A 74 -6.85 2.57 -15.58
C SER A 74 -7.79 2.17 -14.44
N MET A 75 -8.47 3.14 -13.83
CA MET A 75 -9.37 2.88 -12.71
C MET A 75 -10.61 2.08 -13.13
N VAL A 76 -11.26 2.45 -14.24
CA VAL A 76 -12.48 1.77 -14.71
C VAL A 76 -12.16 0.35 -15.18
N VAL A 77 -11.18 0.20 -16.08
CA VAL A 77 -10.81 -1.12 -16.60
C VAL A 77 -10.23 -2.00 -15.51
N GLY A 78 -9.37 -1.41 -14.64
CA GLY A 78 -8.81 -2.12 -13.50
C GLY A 78 -9.88 -2.61 -12.52
N ALA A 79 -10.88 -1.79 -12.22
CA ALA A 79 -12.01 -2.17 -11.38
C ALA A 79 -12.82 -3.32 -12.01
N VAL A 80 -13.13 -3.25 -13.31
CA VAL A 80 -13.85 -4.31 -14.03
C VAL A 80 -13.07 -5.63 -13.99
N ILE A 81 -11.77 -5.59 -14.28
CA ILE A 81 -10.91 -6.79 -14.22
C ILE A 81 -10.89 -7.36 -12.79
N GLY A 82 -10.70 -6.49 -11.80
CA GLY A 82 -10.63 -6.92 -10.40
C GLY A 82 -11.94 -7.49 -9.86
N GLU A 83 -13.09 -6.95 -10.27
CA GLU A 83 -14.41 -7.50 -9.92
C GLU A 83 -14.68 -8.85 -10.62
N ILE A 84 -14.25 -9.03 -11.88
CA ILE A 84 -14.37 -10.31 -12.59
C ILE A 84 -13.54 -11.40 -11.93
N ILE A 85 -12.31 -11.07 -11.49
CA ILE A 85 -11.40 -12.01 -10.81
C ILE A 85 -11.77 -12.18 -9.34
N ASP A 86 -12.51 -11.22 -8.76
CA ASP A 86 -12.81 -11.09 -7.33
C ASP A 86 -11.55 -11.18 -6.45
N LEU A 87 -10.60 -10.28 -6.72
CA LEU A 87 -9.34 -10.22 -5.94
C LEU A 87 -9.58 -10.01 -4.45
N ASN A 88 -10.66 -9.30 -4.09
CA ASN A 88 -11.03 -9.10 -2.70
C ASN A 88 -11.32 -10.43 -1.98
N HIS A 89 -11.98 -11.36 -2.66
CA HIS A 89 -12.20 -12.72 -2.15
C HIS A 89 -10.87 -13.45 -1.89
N TRP A 90 -9.98 -13.45 -2.86
CA TRP A 90 -8.68 -14.16 -2.75
C TRP A 90 -7.78 -13.58 -1.64
N ILE A 91 -7.74 -12.25 -1.51
CA ILE A 91 -6.98 -11.61 -0.43
C ILE A 91 -7.63 -11.89 0.93
N THR A 92 -8.97 -11.96 0.98
CA THR A 92 -9.69 -12.34 2.21
C THR A 92 -9.37 -13.78 2.60
N VAL A 93 -9.43 -14.73 1.67
CA VAL A 93 -9.05 -16.14 1.90
C VAL A 93 -7.61 -16.25 2.40
N PHE A 94 -6.69 -15.49 1.79
CA PHE A 94 -5.31 -15.45 2.26
C PHE A 94 -5.20 -14.86 3.68
N GLY A 95 -5.92 -13.78 3.97
CA GLY A 95 -5.98 -13.19 5.31
C GLY A 95 -6.54 -14.14 6.36
N ASP A 96 -7.59 -14.88 6.02
CA ASP A 96 -8.20 -15.90 6.90
C ASP A 96 -7.25 -17.08 7.12
N TRP A 97 -6.50 -17.49 6.10
CA TRP A 97 -5.46 -18.50 6.24
C TRP A 97 -4.35 -18.03 7.19
N VAL A 98 -3.87 -16.78 7.05
CA VAL A 98 -2.88 -16.18 7.97
C VAL A 98 -3.44 -16.14 9.40
N LYS A 99 -4.71 -15.69 9.56
CA LYS A 99 -5.43 -15.66 10.83
C LYS A 99 -5.45 -17.02 11.51
N ALA A 100 -5.80 -18.07 10.79
CA ALA A 100 -5.85 -19.43 11.30
C ALA A 100 -4.45 -19.95 11.70
N ARG A 101 -3.44 -19.72 10.86
CA ARG A 101 -2.06 -20.18 11.09
C ARG A 101 -1.37 -19.48 12.25
N THR A 102 -1.78 -18.25 12.57
CA THR A 102 -1.19 -17.44 13.64
C THR A 102 -1.92 -17.53 14.98
N GLY A 103 -2.90 -18.45 15.09
CA GLY A 103 -3.64 -18.67 16.32
C GLY A 103 -4.65 -17.55 16.67
N ASN A 104 -5.01 -16.72 15.69
CA ASN A 104 -5.94 -15.60 15.89
C ASN A 104 -7.35 -15.91 15.35
N ALA A 105 -7.73 -17.18 15.23
CA ALA A 105 -9.02 -17.61 14.65
C ALA A 105 -10.25 -16.94 15.30
N GLY A 106 -10.18 -16.62 16.58
CA GLY A 106 -11.26 -15.96 17.33
C GLY A 106 -11.34 -14.43 17.17
N ASP A 107 -10.41 -13.78 16.45
CA ASP A 107 -10.42 -12.32 16.30
C ASP A 107 -11.26 -11.90 15.06
N PRO A 108 -12.46 -11.31 15.22
CA PRO A 108 -13.30 -10.93 14.09
C PRO A 108 -12.74 -9.76 13.27
N LYS A 109 -11.86 -8.93 13.85
CA LYS A 109 -11.27 -7.76 13.19
C LYS A 109 -9.98 -8.09 12.46
N PHE A 110 -9.40 -9.28 12.66
CA PHE A 110 -8.07 -9.64 12.17
C PHE A 110 -7.95 -9.49 10.65
N THR A 111 -8.85 -10.12 9.90
CA THR A 111 -8.77 -10.16 8.44
C THR A 111 -8.91 -8.78 7.83
N HIS A 112 -9.83 -7.95 8.33
CA HIS A 112 -9.97 -6.57 7.87
C HIS A 112 -8.70 -5.74 8.17
N ALA A 113 -8.16 -5.81 9.39
CA ALA A 113 -6.93 -5.10 9.76
C ALA A 113 -5.73 -5.57 8.93
N PHE A 114 -5.63 -6.88 8.66
CA PHE A 114 -4.60 -7.46 7.81
C PHE A 114 -4.68 -6.93 6.38
N ILE A 115 -5.87 -6.98 5.75
CA ILE A 115 -6.07 -6.54 4.37
C ILE A 115 -5.75 -5.05 4.24
N THR A 116 -6.34 -4.22 5.11
CA THR A 116 -6.16 -2.77 5.07
C THR A 116 -4.70 -2.36 5.22
N ALA A 117 -3.98 -2.90 6.21
CA ALA A 117 -2.57 -2.61 6.40
C ALA A 117 -1.71 -3.14 5.24
N SER A 118 -2.00 -4.35 4.75
CA SER A 118 -1.31 -4.94 3.62
C SER A 118 -1.42 -4.09 2.35
N LEU A 119 -2.62 -3.63 2.03
CA LEU A 119 -2.84 -2.76 0.87
C LEU A 119 -2.16 -1.39 1.05
N THR A 120 -2.28 -0.80 2.24
CA THR A 120 -1.64 0.49 2.56
C THR A 120 -0.13 0.45 2.32
N PHE A 121 0.54 -0.63 2.73
CA PHE A 121 2.01 -0.71 2.67
C PHE A 121 2.54 -1.37 1.40
N THR A 122 1.75 -2.18 0.70
CA THR A 122 2.18 -2.82 -0.55
C THR A 122 2.00 -1.90 -1.75
N VAL A 123 0.91 -1.11 -1.76
CA VAL A 123 0.61 -0.18 -2.85
C VAL A 123 1.45 1.09 -2.71
N GLY A 124 2.25 1.40 -3.73
CA GLY A 124 2.99 2.66 -3.79
C GLY A 124 4.36 2.54 -4.47
N ALA A 125 4.76 3.62 -5.14
CA ALA A 125 6.00 3.68 -5.91
C ALA A 125 7.27 3.47 -5.09
N MET A 126 7.30 3.91 -3.83
CA MET A 126 8.50 3.75 -2.99
C MET A 126 8.84 2.28 -2.74
N GLY A 127 7.83 1.41 -2.60
CA GLY A 127 8.04 -0.03 -2.46
C GLY A 127 8.64 -0.64 -3.72
N VAL A 128 8.07 -0.31 -4.89
CA VAL A 128 8.52 -0.83 -6.19
C VAL A 128 9.90 -0.28 -6.54
N LEU A 129 10.06 1.05 -6.54
CA LEU A 129 11.33 1.71 -6.90
C LEU A 129 12.45 1.32 -5.94
N GLY A 130 12.18 1.32 -4.64
CA GLY A 130 13.17 0.94 -3.63
C GLY A 130 13.60 -0.53 -3.76
N SER A 131 12.68 -1.45 -4.08
CA SER A 131 13.01 -2.85 -4.31
C SER A 131 13.85 -3.05 -5.56
N ILE A 132 13.60 -2.28 -6.63
CA ILE A 132 14.43 -2.32 -7.85
C ILE A 132 15.82 -1.76 -7.55
N GLN A 133 15.95 -0.64 -6.84
CA GLN A 133 17.23 -0.04 -6.46
C GLN A 133 18.05 -1.00 -5.57
N ASP A 134 17.39 -1.65 -4.60
CA ASP A 134 18.04 -2.65 -3.74
C ASP A 134 18.49 -3.86 -4.56
N GLY A 135 17.68 -4.35 -5.51
CA GLY A 135 18.00 -5.47 -6.38
C GLY A 135 19.14 -5.20 -7.37
N LEU A 136 19.21 -4.01 -7.94
CA LEU A 136 20.21 -3.65 -8.95
C LEU A 136 21.54 -3.21 -8.33
N THR A 137 21.52 -2.43 -7.26
CA THR A 137 22.69 -1.73 -6.72
C THR A 137 22.94 -2.01 -5.24
N GLY A 138 22.05 -2.70 -4.54
CA GLY A 138 22.09 -2.86 -3.10
C GLY A 138 21.79 -1.57 -2.32
N ASN A 139 21.21 -0.55 -2.99
CA ASN A 139 20.83 0.70 -2.34
C ASN A 139 19.50 0.54 -1.61
N TYR A 140 19.56 0.46 -0.29
CA TYR A 140 18.43 0.25 0.59
C TYR A 140 17.78 1.53 1.12
N GLN A 141 18.29 2.71 0.80
CA GLN A 141 17.86 3.98 1.43
C GLN A 141 16.38 4.28 1.23
N THR A 142 15.85 4.03 0.03
CA THR A 142 14.42 4.24 -0.26
C THR A 142 13.53 3.32 0.59
N LEU A 143 13.91 2.04 0.73
CA LEU A 143 13.18 1.09 1.56
C LEU A 143 13.34 1.34 3.07
N LEU A 144 14.49 1.90 3.50
CA LEU A 144 14.68 2.34 4.88
C LEU A 144 13.71 3.49 5.21
N LEU A 145 13.65 4.53 4.37
CA LEU A 145 12.72 5.65 4.56
C LEU A 145 11.27 5.16 4.58
N LYS A 146 10.92 4.29 3.62
CA LYS A 146 9.60 3.67 3.58
C LYS A 146 9.31 2.89 4.87
N GLY A 147 10.25 2.08 5.33
CA GLY A 147 10.11 1.28 6.55
C GLY A 147 9.87 2.13 7.80
N ILE A 148 10.52 3.29 7.91
CA ILE A 148 10.27 4.23 9.01
C ILE A 148 8.82 4.74 8.96
N LEU A 149 8.35 5.14 7.78
CA LEU A 149 6.97 5.62 7.60
C LEU A 149 5.96 4.49 7.87
N ASP A 150 6.16 3.32 7.29
CA ASP A 150 5.31 2.15 7.49
C ASP A 150 5.27 1.73 8.97
N GLY A 151 6.42 1.75 9.66
CA GLY A 151 6.53 1.43 11.07
C GLY A 151 5.74 2.38 11.98
N ILE A 152 5.75 3.68 11.68
CA ILE A 152 4.96 4.68 12.41
C ILE A 152 3.46 4.46 12.16
N ILE A 153 3.08 4.29 10.90
CA ILE A 153 1.67 4.13 10.53
C ILE A 153 1.12 2.81 11.07
N VAL A 154 1.86 1.70 10.95
CA VAL A 154 1.42 0.40 11.46
C VAL A 154 1.29 0.38 12.98
N MET A 155 2.13 1.13 13.71
CA MET A 155 2.02 1.27 15.17
C MET A 155 0.63 1.81 15.55
N VAL A 156 0.14 2.82 14.84
CA VAL A 156 -1.19 3.39 15.06
C VAL A 156 -2.28 2.41 14.60
N MET A 157 -2.13 1.79 13.42
CA MET A 157 -3.10 0.81 12.90
C MET A 157 -3.26 -0.40 13.83
N VAL A 158 -2.17 -0.97 14.32
CA VAL A 158 -2.22 -2.11 15.26
C VAL A 158 -2.87 -1.71 16.59
N SER A 159 -2.60 -0.50 17.08
CA SER A 159 -3.21 0.00 18.33
C SER A 159 -4.73 0.16 18.20
N SER A 160 -5.23 0.55 17.02
CA SER A 160 -6.65 0.84 16.75
C SER A 160 -7.41 -0.35 16.18
N MET A 161 -6.84 -1.06 15.21
CA MET A 161 -7.50 -2.15 14.47
C MET A 161 -7.19 -3.54 15.01
N GLY A 162 -6.08 -3.69 15.77
CA GLY A 162 -5.69 -4.96 16.38
C GLY A 162 -4.57 -5.69 15.63
N LYS A 163 -4.36 -6.95 16.05
CA LYS A 163 -3.19 -7.77 15.67
C LYS A 163 -3.08 -8.06 14.17
N GLY A 164 -4.18 -8.03 13.42
CA GLY A 164 -4.16 -8.34 12.00
C GLY A 164 -3.20 -7.44 11.21
N ALA A 165 -3.14 -6.15 11.55
CA ALA A 165 -2.26 -5.20 10.88
C ALA A 165 -0.76 -5.53 11.04
N LEU A 166 -0.34 -6.17 12.14
CA LEU A 166 1.03 -6.67 12.31
C LEU A 166 1.45 -7.56 11.14
N PHE A 167 0.57 -8.48 10.74
CA PHE A 167 0.89 -9.48 9.74
C PHE A 167 0.99 -8.94 8.31
N SER A 168 0.76 -7.64 8.11
CA SER A 168 1.00 -6.96 6.82
C SER A 168 2.46 -7.06 6.35
N PHE A 169 3.41 -7.32 7.25
CA PHE A 169 4.81 -7.56 6.86
C PHE A 169 4.96 -8.74 5.89
N ILE A 170 4.04 -9.73 5.91
CA ILE A 170 4.08 -10.91 5.04
C ILE A 170 3.90 -10.50 3.56
N PRO A 171 2.74 -9.90 3.14
CA PRO A 171 2.57 -9.50 1.75
C PRO A 171 3.54 -8.39 1.33
N VAL A 172 3.90 -7.46 2.21
CA VAL A 172 4.93 -6.45 1.94
C VAL A 172 6.27 -7.11 1.63
N GLY A 173 6.70 -8.05 2.47
CA GLY A 173 7.95 -8.78 2.28
C GLY A 173 7.96 -9.60 1.01
N ILE A 174 6.90 -10.36 0.75
CA ILE A 174 6.76 -11.18 -0.47
C ILE A 174 6.85 -10.28 -1.71
N THR A 175 6.09 -9.21 -1.76
CA THR A 175 6.05 -8.30 -2.92
C THR A 175 7.41 -7.64 -3.15
N GLN A 176 8.03 -7.09 -2.10
CA GLN A 176 9.31 -6.41 -2.23
C GLN A 176 10.44 -7.36 -2.60
N TRP A 177 10.52 -8.54 -1.98
CA TRP A 177 11.54 -9.52 -2.35
C TRP A 177 11.35 -10.08 -3.76
N LEU A 178 10.11 -10.27 -4.18
CA LEU A 178 9.82 -10.69 -5.55
C LEU A 178 10.31 -9.62 -6.56
N ILE A 179 10.02 -8.34 -6.32
CA ILE A 179 10.48 -7.24 -7.17
C ILE A 179 12.01 -7.12 -7.12
N THR A 180 12.62 -7.24 -5.94
CA THR A 180 14.09 -7.22 -5.77
C THR A 180 14.75 -8.36 -6.54
N ALA A 181 14.21 -9.58 -6.47
CA ALA A 181 14.72 -10.75 -7.20
C ALA A 181 14.57 -10.59 -8.72
N MET A 182 13.48 -9.94 -9.16
CA MET A 182 13.18 -9.70 -10.56
C MET A 182 13.72 -8.35 -11.06
N ALA A 183 14.52 -7.63 -10.28
CA ALA A 183 14.90 -6.24 -10.57
C ALA A 183 15.54 -6.06 -11.95
N HIS A 184 16.40 -6.98 -12.39
CA HIS A 184 17.02 -6.92 -13.73
C HIS A 184 16.01 -7.06 -14.87
N ILE A 185 14.91 -7.78 -14.67
CA ILE A 185 13.81 -7.97 -15.64
C ILE A 185 12.85 -6.78 -15.58
N ALA A 186 12.57 -6.31 -14.36
CA ALA A 186 11.62 -5.21 -14.14
C ALA A 186 12.19 -3.84 -14.53
N ALA A 187 13.49 -3.61 -14.34
CA ALA A 187 14.12 -2.30 -14.57
C ALA A 187 13.88 -1.72 -15.97
N PRO A 188 13.96 -2.47 -17.08
CA PRO A 188 13.69 -1.92 -18.42
C PRO A 188 12.23 -1.47 -18.61
N LEU A 189 11.28 -2.07 -17.86
CA LEU A 189 9.86 -1.73 -17.91
C LEU A 189 9.52 -0.53 -17.03
N MET A 190 10.39 -0.20 -16.06
CA MET A 190 10.22 0.89 -15.10
C MET A 190 10.80 2.20 -15.63
N THR A 191 10.31 2.65 -16.77
CA THR A 191 10.62 3.99 -17.27
C THR A 191 10.13 5.06 -16.29
N PRO A 192 10.69 6.28 -16.28
CA PRO A 192 10.20 7.38 -15.44
C PRO A 192 8.68 7.57 -15.57
N SER A 193 8.15 7.56 -16.80
CA SER A 193 6.71 7.70 -17.04
C SER A 193 5.90 6.52 -16.48
N ALA A 194 6.42 5.28 -16.56
CA ALA A 194 5.74 4.10 -15.99
C ALA A 194 5.68 4.18 -14.45
N ILE A 195 6.76 4.65 -13.82
CA ILE A 195 6.82 4.88 -12.36
C ILE A 195 5.87 6.01 -11.95
N ASP A 196 5.82 7.09 -12.71
CA ASP A 196 4.92 8.21 -12.44
C ASP A 196 3.46 7.80 -12.57
N ASN A 197 3.08 7.06 -13.61
CA ASN A 197 1.73 6.56 -13.82
C ASN A 197 1.32 5.52 -12.76
N LEU A 198 2.23 4.61 -12.39
CA LEU A 198 2.05 3.68 -11.27
C LEU A 198 1.82 4.44 -9.97
N SER A 199 2.64 5.49 -9.72
CA SER A 199 2.54 6.32 -8.52
C SER A 199 1.25 7.10 -8.47
N TYR A 200 0.82 7.62 -9.62
CA TYR A 200 -0.43 8.37 -9.77
C TYR A 200 -1.63 7.49 -9.37
N VAL A 201 -1.81 6.37 -10.06
CA VAL A 201 -2.93 5.45 -9.80
C VAL A 201 -2.80 4.78 -8.43
N GLY A 202 -1.59 4.39 -8.03
CA GLY A 202 -1.33 3.86 -6.69
C GLY A 202 -1.70 4.84 -5.58
N SER A 203 -1.45 6.14 -5.77
CA SER A 203 -1.86 7.17 -4.81
C SER A 203 -3.38 7.30 -4.69
N ILE A 204 -4.12 7.10 -5.79
CA ILE A 204 -5.58 7.06 -5.77
C ILE A 204 -6.08 5.84 -4.97
N LEU A 205 -5.42 4.69 -5.11
CA LEU A 205 -5.76 3.52 -4.30
C LEU A 205 -5.48 3.78 -2.80
N ILE A 206 -4.38 4.44 -2.47
CA ILE A 206 -4.07 4.85 -1.08
C ILE A 206 -5.16 5.80 -0.55
N PHE A 207 -5.65 6.74 -1.37
CA PHE A 207 -6.79 7.58 -1.02
C PHE A 207 -8.04 6.74 -0.70
N CYS A 208 -8.33 5.72 -1.52
CA CYS A 208 -9.43 4.78 -1.27
C CYS A 208 -9.23 3.98 0.05
N VAL A 209 -7.99 3.61 0.39
CA VAL A 209 -7.68 2.99 1.70
C VAL A 209 -8.02 3.94 2.85
N GLY A 210 -7.70 5.24 2.71
CA GLY A 210 -8.07 6.25 3.70
C GLY A 210 -9.58 6.35 3.91
N ILE A 211 -10.36 6.26 2.82
CA ILE A 211 -11.83 6.19 2.90
C ILE A 211 -12.27 4.94 3.66
N ASP A 212 -11.70 3.77 3.36
CA ASP A 212 -12.10 2.51 3.99
C ASP A 212 -11.74 2.46 5.48
N LEU A 213 -10.66 3.13 5.90
CA LEU A 213 -10.31 3.30 7.31
C LEU A 213 -11.35 4.12 8.09
N ILE A 214 -11.94 5.14 7.46
CA ILE A 214 -12.97 6.00 8.08
C ILE A 214 -14.34 5.33 8.01
N TRP A 215 -14.66 4.70 6.88
CA TRP A 215 -15.92 4.01 6.61
C TRP A 215 -15.67 2.58 6.11
N PRO A 216 -15.42 1.63 7.02
CA PRO A 216 -15.04 0.26 6.66
C PRO A 216 -16.05 -0.45 5.73
N GLY A 217 -15.51 -1.16 4.74
CA GLY A 217 -16.30 -1.99 3.82
C GLY A 217 -17.03 -1.23 2.72
N LYS A 218 -16.76 0.07 2.53
CA LYS A 218 -17.38 0.87 1.46
C LYS A 218 -16.68 0.73 0.12
N VAL A 219 -15.38 0.43 0.11
CA VAL A 219 -14.60 0.29 -1.11
C VAL A 219 -13.90 -1.06 -1.12
N ARG A 220 -14.09 -1.84 -2.19
CA ARG A 220 -13.37 -3.10 -2.42
C ARG A 220 -11.99 -2.82 -3.02
N ILE A 221 -11.08 -2.31 -2.20
CA ILE A 221 -9.78 -1.77 -2.66
C ILE A 221 -8.97 -2.83 -3.39
N ALA A 222 -9.02 -4.08 -2.94
CA ALA A 222 -8.32 -5.18 -3.59
C ALA A 222 -8.73 -5.36 -5.06
N ASN A 223 -10.01 -5.14 -5.38
CA ASN A 223 -10.51 -5.20 -6.75
C ASN A 223 -10.07 -4.01 -7.61
N LEU A 224 -9.49 -2.96 -7.02
CA LEU A 224 -8.89 -1.86 -7.76
C LEU A 224 -7.40 -2.08 -8.09
N LEU A 225 -6.74 -3.09 -7.51
CA LEU A 225 -5.31 -3.35 -7.74
C LEU A 225 -4.91 -3.50 -9.21
N PRO A 226 -5.70 -4.14 -10.11
CA PRO A 226 -5.36 -4.21 -11.52
C PRO A 226 -5.20 -2.85 -12.19
N ALA A 227 -5.79 -1.78 -11.65
CA ALA A 227 -5.63 -0.42 -12.17
C ALA A 227 -4.16 0.04 -12.22
N ILE A 228 -3.34 -0.41 -11.27
CA ILE A 228 -1.90 -0.10 -11.23
C ILE A 228 -1.19 -0.69 -12.45
N PHE A 229 -1.48 -1.95 -12.77
CA PHE A 229 -0.91 -2.62 -13.95
C PHE A 229 -1.43 -2.04 -15.25
N MET A 230 -2.71 -1.63 -15.27
CA MET A 230 -3.28 -0.91 -16.41
C MET A 230 -2.59 0.43 -16.65
N ALA A 231 -2.32 1.20 -15.59
CA ALA A 231 -1.61 2.48 -15.70
C ALA A 231 -0.19 2.30 -16.26
N MET A 232 0.52 1.27 -15.80
CA MET A 232 1.83 0.89 -16.36
C MET A 232 1.74 0.50 -17.85
N GLY A 233 0.80 -0.37 -18.19
CA GLY A 233 0.62 -0.82 -19.57
C GLY A 233 0.26 0.31 -20.53
N LEU A 234 -0.62 1.23 -20.12
CA LEU A 234 -1.01 2.39 -20.91
C LEU A 234 0.14 3.36 -21.18
N THR A 235 1.20 3.37 -20.36
CA THR A 235 2.41 4.18 -20.59
C THR A 235 3.10 3.82 -21.91
N PHE A 236 2.95 2.59 -22.37
CA PHE A 236 3.57 2.12 -23.62
C PHE A 236 2.63 2.23 -24.83
N LEU A 237 1.36 2.61 -24.59
CA LEU A 237 0.33 2.73 -25.61
C LEU A 237 -0.07 4.18 -25.91
N LEU A 238 0.10 5.07 -24.95
CA LEU A 238 -0.18 6.51 -25.01
C LEU A 238 1.12 7.32 -24.99
#